data_31f4f92d01a8e72c8b8b9683eb47fb3a
#
_entry.id   31f4f92d01a8e72c8b8b9683eb47fb3a
#
_cell.length_a   1.000
_cell.length_b   1.000
_cell.length_c   1.000
_cell.angle_alpha   90.00
_cell.angle_beta   90.00
_cell.angle_gamma   90.00
#
_symmetry.space_group_name_H-M   'P 1'
#
loop_
_entity.id
_entity.type
_entity.pdbx_description
1 polymer ?
#
loop_
_entity_poly.entity_id
_entity_poly.type
_entity_poly.pdbx_seq_one_letter_code
_entity_poly.pdbx_strand_id
1 'polypeptide(L)'
;MPPTADTVSQRLHYVHQEGAAVYKVAVAKMAEVADDLIVRNGLTADKIDWLVPHQANRRIIDATAERMGISLDRVMITIHKYGNTTAATIPLCLWDYESRLKPGDKLIMAAFGGGFTWAGAYLTWCYAGNGYRPGCPC
;
A
#
# COMPACT_ATOMS: atom_id res chain seq x y z
N MET A 1 13.52 -16.17 15.21
CA MET A 1 14.20 -17.14 16.12
C MET A 1 13.35 -18.41 16.09
N PRO A 2 13.91 -19.59 15.91
CA PRO A 2 13.13 -20.83 15.94
C PRO A 2 12.59 -21.05 17.37
N PRO A 3 11.41 -21.65 17.52
CA PRO A 3 10.81 -21.91 18.82
C PRO A 3 11.63 -22.97 19.59
N THR A 4 11.97 -22.66 20.82
CA THR A 4 12.58 -23.58 21.81
C THR A 4 11.65 -23.70 23.01
N ALA A 5 11.87 -24.67 23.91
CA ALA A 5 11.08 -24.78 25.13
C ALA A 5 11.11 -23.47 25.94
N ASP A 6 12.26 -22.82 26.03
CA ASP A 6 12.42 -21.55 26.72
C ASP A 6 11.67 -20.41 26.04
N THR A 7 11.75 -20.27 24.71
CA THR A 7 11.02 -19.21 23.99
C THR A 7 9.51 -19.42 24.03
N VAL A 8 9.05 -20.66 24.09
CA VAL A 8 7.63 -20.99 24.25
C VAL A 8 7.15 -20.65 25.67
N SER A 9 7.92 -21.03 26.70
CA SER A 9 7.57 -20.72 28.10
C SER A 9 7.51 -19.20 28.36
N GLN A 10 8.39 -18.43 27.72
CA GLN A 10 8.44 -16.96 27.78
C GLN A 10 7.50 -16.27 26.79
N ARG A 11 6.70 -17.00 26.03
CA ARG A 11 5.79 -16.50 25.01
C ARG A 11 6.46 -15.65 23.90
N LEU A 12 7.76 -15.83 23.67
CA LEU A 12 8.52 -15.08 22.65
C LEU A 12 8.21 -15.51 21.20
N HIS A 13 7.42 -16.56 21.03
CA HIS A 13 6.93 -17.02 19.72
C HIS A 13 5.72 -16.22 19.21
N TYR A 14 5.10 -15.38 20.05
CA TYR A 14 4.08 -14.45 19.62
C TYR A 14 4.70 -13.21 18.93
N VAL A 15 3.93 -12.62 18.04
CA VAL A 15 4.32 -11.33 17.43
C VAL A 15 4.22 -10.23 18.48
N HIS A 16 5.33 -9.57 18.76
CA HIS A 16 5.40 -8.37 19.59
C HIS A 16 5.64 -7.17 18.71
N GLN A 17 4.84 -6.13 18.87
CA GLN A 17 4.93 -4.93 18.05
C GLN A 17 4.69 -3.67 18.90
N GLU A 18 5.62 -2.72 18.82
CA GLU A 18 5.45 -1.40 19.42
C GLU A 18 4.61 -0.51 18.46
N GLY A 19 3.29 -0.61 18.56
CA GLY A 19 2.37 -0.02 17.61
C GLY A 19 2.56 1.48 17.37
N ALA A 20 2.93 2.26 18.40
CA ALA A 20 3.16 3.70 18.25
C ALA A 20 4.42 4.02 17.42
N ALA A 21 5.52 3.28 17.64
CA ALA A 21 6.75 3.43 16.88
C ALA A 21 6.54 3.01 15.42
N VAL A 22 5.90 1.85 15.21
CA VAL A 22 5.54 1.34 13.87
C VAL A 22 4.68 2.34 13.12
N TYR A 23 3.63 2.87 13.74
CA TYR A 23 2.74 3.87 13.13
C TYR A 23 3.52 5.08 12.60
N LYS A 24 4.35 5.69 13.47
CA LYS A 24 5.13 6.89 13.12
C LYS A 24 6.05 6.65 11.92
N VAL A 25 6.80 5.54 11.94
CA VAL A 25 7.74 5.20 10.87
C VAL A 25 7.01 4.81 9.59
N ALA A 26 5.95 4.01 9.68
CA ALA A 26 5.17 3.57 8.52
C ALA A 26 4.57 4.76 7.74
N VAL A 27 3.90 5.69 8.43
CA VAL A 27 3.32 6.89 7.79
C VAL A 27 4.40 7.72 7.12
N ALA A 28 5.54 7.94 7.80
CA ALA A 28 6.64 8.72 7.25
C ALA A 28 7.23 8.06 5.99
N LYS A 29 7.54 6.76 6.07
CA LYS A 29 8.25 6.06 4.99
C LYS A 29 7.36 5.71 3.79
N MET A 30 6.08 5.44 4.02
CA MET A 30 5.13 5.25 2.92
C MET A 30 4.90 6.55 2.13
N ALA A 31 4.76 7.68 2.81
CA ALA A 31 4.64 8.97 2.13
C ALA A 31 5.94 9.35 1.41
N GLU A 32 7.10 9.18 2.05
CA GLU A 32 8.41 9.48 1.47
C GLU A 32 8.66 8.70 0.18
N VAL A 33 8.43 7.37 0.17
CA VAL A 33 8.64 6.55 -1.04
C VAL A 33 7.65 6.91 -2.15
N ALA A 34 6.43 7.30 -1.80
CA ALA A 34 5.43 7.72 -2.76
C ALA A 34 5.78 9.08 -3.39
N ASP A 35 6.22 10.04 -2.58
CA ASP A 35 6.69 11.35 -3.05
C ASP A 35 7.92 11.21 -3.96
N ASP A 36 8.88 10.36 -3.59
CA ASP A 36 10.04 10.03 -4.43
C ASP A 36 9.63 9.51 -5.81
N LEU A 37 8.64 8.62 -5.87
CA LEU A 37 8.12 8.08 -7.13
C LEU A 37 7.44 9.17 -7.97
N ILE A 38 6.65 10.03 -7.35
CA ILE A 38 5.99 11.16 -8.02
C ILE A 38 7.05 12.05 -8.68
N VAL A 39 8.07 12.47 -7.91
CA VAL A 39 9.14 13.33 -8.40
C VAL A 39 9.96 12.67 -9.51
N ARG A 40 10.36 11.40 -9.34
CA ARG A 40 11.15 10.65 -10.35
C ARG A 40 10.43 10.48 -11.68
N ASN A 41 9.09 10.47 -11.67
CA ASN A 41 8.28 10.36 -12.88
C ASN A 41 7.83 11.73 -13.42
N GLY A 42 8.36 12.84 -12.90
CA GLY A 42 8.01 14.19 -13.35
C GLY A 42 6.54 14.55 -13.11
N LEU A 43 5.95 13.99 -12.08
CA LEU A 43 4.53 14.17 -11.72
C LEU A 43 4.39 15.07 -10.49
N THR A 44 3.17 15.43 -10.19
CA THR A 44 2.73 16.11 -8.97
C THR A 44 1.59 15.30 -8.34
N ALA A 45 1.33 15.48 -7.05
CA ALA A 45 0.34 14.67 -6.31
C ALA A 45 -1.09 14.80 -6.89
N ASP A 46 -1.43 15.96 -7.47
CA ASP A 46 -2.72 16.19 -8.13
C ASP A 46 -2.90 15.35 -9.42
N LYS A 47 -1.79 14.89 -10.04
CA LYS A 47 -1.79 14.03 -11.23
C LYS A 47 -1.89 12.54 -10.92
N ILE A 48 -1.87 12.15 -9.65
CA ILE A 48 -2.06 10.77 -9.24
C ILE A 48 -3.55 10.50 -9.14
N ASP A 49 -4.03 9.52 -9.89
CA ASP A 49 -5.43 9.13 -9.89
C ASP A 49 -5.75 8.23 -8.69
N TRP A 50 -4.82 7.33 -8.32
CA TRP A 50 -5.03 6.39 -7.23
C TRP A 50 -3.79 6.19 -6.36
N LEU A 51 -3.96 6.30 -5.04
CA LEU A 51 -3.04 5.76 -4.04
C LEU A 51 -3.50 4.36 -3.64
N VAL A 52 -2.59 3.38 -3.77
CA VAL A 52 -2.82 1.97 -3.43
C VAL A 52 -1.89 1.58 -2.28
N PRO A 53 -2.24 1.88 -1.03
CA PRO A 53 -1.39 1.60 0.11
C PRO A 53 -1.56 0.16 0.58
N HIS A 54 -0.50 -0.41 1.17
CA HIS A 54 -0.60 -1.63 1.95
C HIS A 54 -1.67 -1.52 3.05
N GLN A 55 -2.54 -2.52 3.14
CA GLN A 55 -3.71 -2.51 4.03
C GLN A 55 -3.36 -3.06 5.43
N ALA A 56 -2.40 -2.44 6.12
CA ALA A 56 -1.99 -2.86 7.46
C ALA A 56 -2.88 -2.31 8.57
N ASN A 57 -3.26 -1.05 8.46
CA ASN A 57 -4.04 -0.32 9.48
C ASN A 57 -4.70 0.89 8.84
N ARG A 58 -6.02 1.07 9.05
CA ARG A 58 -6.78 2.19 8.49
C ARG A 58 -6.18 3.56 8.85
N ARG A 59 -5.73 3.74 10.09
CA ARG A 59 -5.11 4.99 10.54
C ARG A 59 -3.80 5.33 9.80
N ILE A 60 -3.01 4.30 9.45
CA ILE A 60 -1.78 4.48 8.65
C ILE A 60 -2.16 4.91 7.23
N ILE A 61 -3.16 4.29 6.63
CA ILE A 61 -3.64 4.63 5.29
C ILE A 61 -4.08 6.09 5.24
N ASP A 62 -4.96 6.50 6.15
CA ASP A 62 -5.52 7.84 6.20
C ASP A 62 -4.40 8.90 6.42
N ALA A 63 -3.49 8.66 7.36
CA ALA A 63 -2.38 9.57 7.64
C ALA A 63 -1.35 9.64 6.50
N THR A 64 -1.15 8.55 5.76
CA THR A 64 -0.28 8.55 4.57
C THR A 64 -0.90 9.39 3.47
N ALA A 65 -2.18 9.21 3.19
CA ALA A 65 -2.91 10.00 2.19
C ALA A 65 -2.93 11.50 2.53
N GLU A 66 -3.21 11.85 3.79
CA GLU A 66 -3.17 13.22 4.28
C GLU A 66 -1.78 13.86 4.08
N ARG A 67 -0.72 13.15 4.45
CA ARG A 67 0.66 13.63 4.30
C ARG A 67 1.05 13.87 2.84
N MET A 68 0.51 13.08 1.91
CA MET A 68 0.73 13.22 0.47
C MET A 68 -0.22 14.24 -0.18
N GLY A 69 -1.16 14.81 0.56
CA GLY A 69 -2.18 15.71 0.00
C GLY A 69 -3.14 15.01 -0.97
N ILE A 70 -3.31 13.69 -0.86
CA ILE A 70 -4.23 12.90 -1.70
C ILE A 70 -5.56 12.73 -0.97
N SER A 71 -6.64 13.12 -1.62
CA SER A 71 -8.00 12.96 -1.07
C SER A 71 -8.39 11.48 -0.94
N LEU A 72 -9.12 11.13 0.13
CA LEU A 72 -9.50 9.74 0.45
C LEU A 72 -10.38 9.07 -0.61
N ASP A 73 -11.08 9.82 -1.45
CA ASP A 73 -11.82 9.30 -2.61
C ASP A 73 -10.91 8.71 -3.70
N ARG A 74 -9.63 9.11 -3.70
CA ARG A 74 -8.57 8.57 -4.57
C ARG A 74 -7.66 7.55 -3.87
N VAL A 75 -8.08 7.03 -2.72
CA VAL A 75 -7.33 6.00 -1.98
C VAL A 75 -8.07 4.68 -2.02
N MET A 76 -7.41 3.62 -2.45
CA MET A 76 -8.00 2.28 -2.41
C MET A 76 -7.97 1.75 -0.98
N ILE A 77 -9.14 1.41 -0.43
CA ILE A 77 -9.30 0.98 0.96
C ILE A 77 -10.13 -0.30 0.99
N THR A 78 -9.49 -1.41 1.35
CA THR A 78 -10.11 -2.74 1.42
C THR A 78 -9.88 -3.44 2.76
N ILE A 79 -9.18 -2.79 3.69
CA ILE A 79 -8.86 -3.35 5.01
C ILE A 79 -10.10 -3.78 5.81
N HIS A 80 -11.21 -3.07 5.67
CA HIS A 80 -12.49 -3.40 6.32
C HIS A 80 -13.09 -4.71 5.79
N LYS A 81 -12.72 -5.11 4.58
CA LYS A 81 -13.23 -6.31 3.89
C LYS A 81 -12.32 -7.51 4.09
N TYR A 82 -11.02 -7.32 3.97
CA TYR A 82 -10.05 -8.42 3.96
C TYR A 82 -9.07 -8.42 5.14
N GLY A 83 -9.00 -7.33 5.90
CA GLY A 83 -7.97 -7.16 6.91
C GLY A 83 -6.56 -7.01 6.32
N ASN A 84 -5.54 -7.29 7.13
CA ASN A 84 -4.15 -7.31 6.69
C ASN A 84 -3.77 -8.69 6.15
N THR A 85 -3.85 -8.85 4.83
CA THR A 85 -3.46 -10.07 4.10
C THR A 85 -2.02 -10.04 3.61
N THR A 86 -1.14 -9.31 4.29
CA THR A 86 0.30 -9.19 3.97
C THR A 86 0.54 -8.77 2.51
N ALA A 87 1.29 -9.55 1.71
CA ALA A 87 1.59 -9.25 0.31
C ALA A 87 0.35 -9.18 -0.59
N ALA A 88 -0.75 -9.83 -0.23
CA ALA A 88 -1.97 -9.83 -1.02
C ALA A 88 -2.82 -8.53 -0.88
N THR A 89 -2.48 -7.62 0.05
CA THR A 89 -3.28 -6.42 0.28
C THR A 89 -3.37 -5.50 -0.94
N ILE A 90 -2.26 -5.26 -1.63
CA ILE A 90 -2.23 -4.42 -2.84
C ILE A 90 -2.94 -5.11 -4.02
N PRO A 91 -2.65 -6.39 -4.36
CA PRO A 91 -3.41 -7.10 -5.39
C PRO A 91 -4.92 -7.13 -5.15
N LEU A 92 -5.36 -7.31 -3.91
CA LEU A 92 -6.79 -7.28 -3.56
C LEU A 92 -7.40 -5.89 -3.72
N CYS A 93 -6.65 -4.82 -3.44
CA CYS A 93 -7.10 -3.46 -3.75
C CYS A 93 -7.32 -3.28 -5.26
N LEU A 94 -6.34 -3.68 -6.07
CA LEU A 94 -6.44 -3.58 -7.53
C LEU A 94 -7.62 -4.40 -8.06
N TRP A 95 -7.84 -5.62 -7.56
CA TRP A 95 -8.97 -6.47 -7.91
C TRP A 95 -10.32 -5.81 -7.58
N ASP A 96 -10.50 -5.30 -6.36
CA ASP A 96 -11.76 -4.70 -5.92
C ASP A 96 -12.09 -3.38 -6.65
N TYR A 97 -11.05 -2.64 -7.04
CA TYR A 97 -11.20 -1.34 -7.71
C TYR A 97 -11.08 -1.42 -9.24
N GLU A 98 -10.81 -2.60 -9.81
CA GLU A 98 -10.56 -2.79 -11.24
C GLU A 98 -11.65 -2.14 -12.12
N SER A 99 -12.93 -2.30 -11.76
CA SER A 99 -14.05 -1.73 -12.51
C SER A 99 -14.09 -0.19 -12.53
N ARG A 100 -13.34 0.45 -11.64
CA ARG A 100 -13.23 1.92 -11.52
C ARG A 100 -12.01 2.46 -12.27
N LEU A 101 -11.05 1.60 -12.60
CA LEU A 101 -9.80 1.98 -13.26
C LEU A 101 -10.02 2.21 -14.76
N LYS A 102 -9.30 3.21 -15.28
CA LYS A 102 -9.38 3.62 -16.70
C LYS A 102 -7.98 3.58 -17.31
N PRO A 103 -7.87 3.32 -18.61
CA PRO A 103 -6.60 3.45 -19.32
C PRO A 103 -6.01 4.85 -19.11
N GLY A 104 -4.75 4.90 -18.71
CA GLY A 104 -4.03 6.13 -18.40
C GLY A 104 -4.04 6.54 -16.93
N ASP A 105 -4.87 5.92 -16.09
CA ASP A 105 -4.85 6.18 -14.64
C ASP A 105 -3.45 5.94 -14.06
N LYS A 106 -2.99 6.88 -13.26
CA LYS A 106 -1.68 6.85 -12.60
C LYS A 106 -1.84 6.39 -11.17
N LEU A 107 -1.25 5.25 -10.87
CA LEU A 107 -1.32 4.61 -9.57
C LEU A 107 0.03 4.70 -8.85
N ILE A 108 0.01 5.10 -7.58
CA ILE A 108 1.15 4.97 -6.67
C ILE A 108 0.83 3.88 -5.67
N MET A 109 1.64 2.85 -5.64
CA MET A 109 1.61 1.81 -4.63
C MET A 109 2.66 2.10 -3.57
N ALA A 110 2.30 1.94 -2.29
CA ALA A 110 3.24 2.11 -1.18
C ALA A 110 3.00 1.05 -0.12
N ALA A 111 4.07 0.44 0.36
CA ALA A 111 4.02 -0.59 1.37
C ALA A 111 5.10 -0.39 2.44
N PHE A 112 4.79 -0.85 3.63
CA PHE A 112 5.68 -0.88 4.78
C PHE A 112 5.50 -2.20 5.52
N GLY A 113 6.57 -2.80 6.00
CA GLY A 113 6.54 -4.09 6.68
C GLY A 113 7.64 -4.29 7.71
N GLY A 114 7.68 -5.49 8.24
CA GLY A 114 8.67 -5.90 9.23
C GLY A 114 10.09 -5.79 8.68
N GLY A 115 10.98 -5.32 9.57
CA GLY A 115 12.37 -5.19 9.14
C GLY A 115 13.09 -4.01 9.81
N PHE A 116 12.79 -2.65 9.75
CA PHE A 116 11.69 -2.19 8.89
C PHE A 116 12.09 -2.14 7.42
N THR A 117 11.13 -2.48 6.55
CA THR A 117 11.30 -2.37 5.11
C THR A 117 10.12 -1.59 4.51
N TRP A 118 10.38 -0.83 3.45
CA TRP A 118 9.35 -0.13 2.70
C TRP A 118 9.71 -0.14 1.22
N ALA A 119 8.69 -0.10 0.39
CA ALA A 119 8.81 -0.06 -1.06
C ALA A 119 7.63 0.66 -1.68
N GLY A 120 7.81 1.16 -2.89
CA GLY A 120 6.74 1.72 -3.69
C GLY A 120 6.92 1.36 -5.15
N ALA A 121 5.85 1.51 -5.92
CA ALA A 121 5.87 1.39 -7.36
C ALA A 121 4.90 2.40 -7.99
N TYR A 122 5.29 2.96 -9.12
CA TYR A 122 4.42 3.74 -10.00
C TYR A 122 3.94 2.85 -11.14
N LEU A 123 2.66 2.93 -11.46
CA LEU A 123 2.04 2.17 -12.54
C LEU A 123 1.09 3.09 -13.33
N THR A 124 1.12 3.00 -14.65
CA THR A 124 0.06 3.54 -15.51
C THR A 124 -0.86 2.39 -15.92
N TRP A 125 -2.15 2.52 -15.61
CA TRP A 125 -3.12 1.49 -15.95
C TRP A 125 -3.37 1.46 -17.45
N CYS A 126 -3.40 0.28 -18.07
CA CYS A 126 -3.38 0.17 -19.54
C CYS A 126 -4.68 -0.36 -20.16
N TYR A 127 -5.69 -0.76 -19.40
CA TYR A 127 -6.94 -1.30 -19.93
C TYR A 127 -8.17 -0.80 -19.14
N ALA A 128 -9.37 -0.90 -19.76
CA ALA A 128 -10.62 -0.61 -19.06
C ALA A 128 -10.99 -1.80 -18.15
N GLY A 129 -11.36 -1.53 -16.90
CA GLY A 129 -11.85 -2.56 -15.96
C GLY A 129 -13.01 -3.34 -16.56
N ASN A 130 -13.02 -4.67 -16.34
CA ASN A 130 -13.89 -5.73 -16.89
C ASN A 130 -13.38 -6.42 -18.17
N GLY A 131 -12.11 -6.28 -18.53
CA GLY A 131 -11.60 -6.98 -19.69
C GLY A 131 -10.10 -7.18 -19.71
N TYR A 132 -9.61 -8.32 -19.20
CA TYR A 132 -8.32 -8.83 -19.66
C TYR A 132 -8.35 -8.89 -21.19
N ARG A 133 -7.61 -8.03 -21.87
CA ARG A 133 -7.35 -8.13 -23.32
C ARG A 133 -5.94 -8.72 -23.48
N PRO A 134 -5.83 -9.99 -23.90
CA PRO A 134 -4.55 -10.53 -24.32
C PRO A 134 -4.04 -9.70 -25.51
N GLY A 135 -2.89 -9.07 -25.36
CA GLY A 135 -2.28 -8.25 -26.42
C GLY A 135 -2.19 -6.75 -26.15
N CYS A 136 -2.43 -6.28 -24.93
CA CYS A 136 -2.07 -4.90 -24.55
C CYS A 136 -0.53 -4.77 -24.60
N PRO A 137 0.07 -3.91 -25.44
CA PRO A 137 1.51 -3.68 -25.39
C PRO A 137 1.84 -2.93 -24.09
N CYS A 138 2.69 -3.55 -23.27
CA CYS A 138 3.32 -2.90 -22.11
C CYS A 138 4.35 -1.89 -22.58
#